data_99b6faf703ba15eeefbfccfe42cde839
#
_entry.id   99b6faf703ba15eeefbfccfe42cde839
#
_cell.length_a   1.000
_cell.length_b   1.000
_cell.length_c   1.000
_cell.angle_alpha   90.00
_cell.angle_beta   90.00
_cell.angle_gamma   90.00
#
_symmetry.space_group_name_H-M   'P 1'
#
loop_
_entity.id
_entity.type
_entity.pdbx_description
1 polymer ?
#
loop_
_entity_poly.entity_id
_entity_poly.type
_entity_poly.pdbx_seq_one_letter_code
_entity_poly.pdbx_strand_id
1 'polypeptide(L)'
;MSPPYSEGSSVQPVHSVLHAVRVLEFFASHPEEHLSLTDVSRGLQMHKTTVYRILRTLQSVGWVEQSQASGKYRLGSGAMVLAAAAARRHSQRDLIAEEMARLAEDFHELVVLATVQNGSGQCVDLVRSKHSLSVAAAVGYSVPLQAGATGKALLSAQPDAFVEEFLKGLPAAQARALGRQVEEIRRQGFCWSESEVDQGVTAVAVPLTLRGGTYAMSISGPTDRKSVV
;
A
#
# COMPACT_ATOMS: atom_id res chain seq x y z
N MET A 1 5.38 -4.97 -16.41
CA MET A 1 6.71 -5.10 -15.78
C MET A 1 6.61 -6.19 -14.73
N SER A 2 7.36 -7.29 -14.85
CA SER A 2 7.31 -8.41 -13.91
C SER A 2 7.94 -7.98 -12.58
N PRO A 3 7.36 -8.36 -11.41
CA PRO A 3 7.95 -8.04 -10.12
C PRO A 3 9.28 -8.79 -9.95
N PRO A 4 10.29 -8.17 -9.34
CA PRO A 4 11.54 -8.82 -9.01
C PRO A 4 11.32 -9.75 -7.80
N TYR A 5 11.08 -11.03 -8.05
CA TYR A 5 11.30 -12.04 -7.01
C TYR A 5 12.80 -12.24 -6.89
N SER A 6 13.35 -11.89 -5.72
CA SER A 6 14.75 -12.13 -5.39
C SER A 6 15.12 -13.60 -5.60
N GLU A 7 16.13 -13.85 -6.39
CA GLU A 7 16.80 -15.15 -6.56
C GLU A 7 17.49 -15.57 -5.26
N GLY A 8 16.70 -16.02 -4.29
CA GLY A 8 17.20 -16.51 -2.99
C GLY A 8 16.39 -17.66 -2.43
N SER A 9 15.26 -18.01 -3.05
CA SER A 9 14.44 -19.15 -2.62
C SER A 9 14.30 -20.14 -3.76
N SER A 10 14.75 -21.37 -3.56
CA SER A 10 14.65 -22.50 -4.49
C SER A 10 13.20 -23.01 -4.72
N VAL A 11 12.20 -22.27 -4.26
CA VAL A 11 10.79 -22.62 -4.41
C VAL A 11 10.24 -21.98 -5.68
N GLN A 12 9.95 -22.78 -6.71
CA GLN A 12 9.21 -22.32 -7.88
C GLN A 12 7.79 -21.92 -7.47
N PRO A 13 7.34 -20.70 -7.74
CA PRO A 13 5.99 -20.26 -7.37
C PRO A 13 4.92 -21.03 -8.14
N VAL A 14 3.84 -21.42 -7.46
CA VAL A 14 2.67 -22.04 -8.10
C VAL A 14 1.88 -20.92 -8.80
N HIS A 15 2.01 -20.84 -10.12
CA HIS A 15 1.44 -19.75 -10.95
C HIS A 15 -0.05 -19.55 -10.76
N SER A 16 -0.83 -20.63 -10.56
CA SER A 16 -2.27 -20.51 -10.30
C SER A 16 -2.60 -19.81 -9.00
N VAL A 17 -1.80 -20.05 -7.95
CA VAL A 17 -1.94 -19.37 -6.65
C VAL A 17 -1.55 -17.89 -6.79
N LEU A 18 -0.42 -17.63 -7.46
CA LEU A 18 0.03 -16.27 -7.73
C LEU A 18 -1.02 -15.46 -8.50
N HIS A 19 -1.62 -16.04 -9.53
CA HIS A 19 -2.68 -15.40 -10.30
C HIS A 19 -3.94 -15.14 -9.44
N ALA A 20 -4.33 -16.06 -8.57
CA ALA A 20 -5.46 -15.85 -7.68
C ALA A 20 -5.21 -14.70 -6.68
N VAL A 21 -4.00 -14.63 -6.10
CA VAL A 21 -3.59 -13.53 -5.22
C VAL A 21 -3.63 -12.20 -5.97
N ARG A 22 -3.07 -12.11 -7.18
CA ARG A 22 -3.12 -10.89 -8.02
C ARG A 22 -4.54 -10.43 -8.33
N VAL A 23 -5.48 -11.36 -8.52
CA VAL A 23 -6.90 -11.03 -8.72
C VAL A 23 -7.48 -10.40 -7.44
N LEU A 24 -7.19 -10.95 -6.26
CA LEU A 24 -7.66 -10.39 -4.98
C LEU A 24 -7.04 -9.02 -4.71
N GLU A 25 -5.74 -8.84 -4.95
CA GLU A 25 -5.04 -7.54 -4.82
C GLU A 25 -5.64 -6.49 -5.76
N PHE A 26 -6.02 -6.88 -6.97
CA PHE A 26 -6.66 -5.98 -7.93
C PHE A 26 -8.02 -5.48 -7.42
N PHE A 27 -8.84 -6.35 -6.82
CA PHE A 27 -10.08 -5.93 -6.17
C PHE A 27 -9.81 -5.03 -4.96
N ALA A 28 -8.80 -5.33 -4.16
CA ALA A 28 -8.45 -4.53 -2.98
C ALA A 28 -8.03 -3.10 -3.35
N SER A 29 -7.39 -2.90 -4.52
CA SER A 29 -7.01 -1.57 -5.03
C SER A 29 -8.17 -0.79 -5.68
N HIS A 30 -9.36 -1.42 -5.85
CA HIS A 30 -10.56 -0.80 -6.41
C HIS A 30 -11.78 -1.06 -5.49
N PRO A 31 -11.76 -0.63 -4.22
CA PRO A 31 -12.74 -1.06 -3.21
C PRO A 31 -14.17 -0.57 -3.46
N GLU A 32 -14.33 0.57 -4.12
CA GLU A 32 -15.64 1.17 -4.43
C GLU A 32 -16.25 0.65 -5.74
N GLU A 33 -15.52 -0.17 -6.49
CA GLU A 33 -15.95 -0.60 -7.82
C GLU A 33 -16.42 -2.06 -7.85
N HIS A 34 -17.54 -2.28 -8.53
CA HIS A 34 -17.91 -3.61 -9.00
C HIS A 34 -17.24 -3.82 -10.37
N LEU A 35 -16.28 -4.72 -10.45
CA LEU A 35 -15.46 -4.93 -11.63
C LEU A 35 -16.03 -6.03 -12.53
N SER A 36 -16.06 -5.79 -13.83
CA SER A 36 -16.40 -6.83 -14.80
C SER A 36 -15.21 -7.78 -15.04
N LEU A 37 -15.49 -8.97 -15.58
CA LEU A 37 -14.45 -9.89 -16.04
C LEU A 37 -13.45 -9.20 -16.99
N THR A 38 -13.94 -8.28 -17.83
CA THR A 38 -13.11 -7.56 -18.80
C THR A 38 -12.19 -6.56 -18.13
N ASP A 39 -12.66 -5.86 -17.08
CA ASP A 39 -11.86 -4.89 -16.33
C ASP A 39 -10.69 -5.60 -15.63
N VAL A 40 -10.98 -6.70 -14.93
CA VAL A 40 -9.96 -7.53 -14.27
C VAL A 40 -8.96 -8.11 -15.27
N SER A 41 -9.44 -8.66 -16.39
CA SER A 41 -8.59 -9.22 -17.45
C SER A 41 -7.64 -8.16 -18.04
N ARG A 42 -8.16 -6.96 -18.32
CA ARG A 42 -7.39 -5.84 -18.86
C ARG A 42 -6.39 -5.30 -17.83
N GLY A 43 -6.83 -5.05 -16.61
CA GLY A 43 -5.99 -4.48 -15.57
C GLY A 43 -4.82 -5.38 -15.18
N LEU A 44 -5.04 -6.70 -15.17
CA LEU A 44 -4.00 -7.70 -14.87
C LEU A 44 -3.24 -8.20 -16.10
N GLN A 45 -3.63 -7.81 -17.31
CA GLN A 45 -3.08 -8.34 -18.57
C GLN A 45 -3.14 -9.87 -18.65
N MET A 46 -4.24 -10.46 -18.17
CA MET A 46 -4.48 -11.90 -18.15
C MET A 46 -5.59 -12.29 -19.10
N HIS A 47 -5.50 -13.48 -19.69
CA HIS A 47 -6.57 -14.02 -20.57
C HIS A 47 -7.90 -14.13 -19.81
N LYS A 48 -9.01 -13.73 -20.46
CA LYS A 48 -10.37 -13.77 -19.88
C LYS A 48 -10.74 -15.17 -19.35
N THR A 49 -10.35 -16.22 -20.06
CA THR A 49 -10.61 -17.61 -19.63
C THR A 49 -9.91 -17.95 -18.32
N THR A 50 -8.67 -17.49 -18.14
CA THR A 50 -7.90 -17.67 -16.89
C THR A 50 -8.55 -16.90 -15.74
N VAL A 51 -8.86 -15.62 -15.94
CA VAL A 51 -9.52 -14.78 -14.95
C VAL A 51 -10.88 -15.36 -14.57
N TYR A 52 -11.68 -15.80 -15.55
CA TYR A 52 -12.98 -16.42 -15.29
C TYR A 52 -12.87 -17.66 -14.38
N ARG A 53 -11.93 -18.56 -14.67
CA ARG A 53 -11.70 -19.76 -13.85
C ARG A 53 -11.30 -19.41 -12.43
N ILE A 54 -10.44 -18.40 -12.25
CA ILE A 54 -10.01 -17.90 -10.93
C ILE A 54 -11.22 -17.31 -10.20
N LEU A 55 -11.98 -16.41 -10.84
CA LEU A 55 -13.15 -15.79 -10.22
C LEU A 55 -14.20 -16.84 -9.80
N ARG A 56 -14.45 -17.85 -10.64
CA ARG A 56 -15.37 -18.95 -10.29
C ARG A 56 -14.87 -19.77 -9.09
N THR A 57 -13.57 -20.03 -9.02
CA THR A 57 -12.96 -20.72 -7.87
C THR A 57 -13.05 -19.87 -6.60
N LEU A 58 -12.69 -18.58 -6.68
CA LEU A 58 -12.77 -17.67 -5.54
C LEU A 58 -14.23 -17.47 -5.08
N GLN A 59 -15.18 -17.45 -6.01
CA GLN A 59 -16.61 -17.37 -5.73
C GLN A 59 -17.11 -18.62 -5.00
N SER A 60 -16.69 -19.80 -5.41
CA SER A 60 -17.12 -21.06 -4.76
C SER A 60 -16.69 -21.19 -3.31
N VAL A 61 -15.67 -20.44 -2.88
CA VAL A 61 -15.17 -20.39 -1.50
C VAL A 61 -15.49 -19.07 -0.79
N GLY A 62 -16.33 -18.21 -1.38
CA GLY A 62 -16.82 -16.96 -0.78
C GLY A 62 -15.84 -15.81 -0.72
N TRP A 63 -14.70 -15.87 -1.44
CA TRP A 63 -13.71 -14.78 -1.47
C TRP A 63 -14.08 -13.67 -2.45
N VAL A 64 -14.88 -14.00 -3.46
CA VAL A 64 -15.43 -13.08 -4.45
C VAL A 64 -16.92 -13.33 -4.57
N GLU A 65 -17.70 -12.29 -4.74
CA GLU A 65 -19.13 -12.33 -5.00
C GLU A 65 -19.43 -11.74 -6.36
N GLN A 66 -20.44 -12.29 -7.05
CA GLN A 66 -20.94 -11.75 -8.31
C GLN A 66 -22.34 -11.20 -8.12
N SER A 67 -22.55 -9.95 -8.48
CA SER A 67 -23.87 -9.32 -8.53
C SER A 67 -24.73 -9.98 -9.62
N GLN A 68 -25.88 -10.50 -9.25
CA GLN A 68 -26.83 -11.10 -10.21
C GLN A 68 -27.41 -10.05 -11.15
N ALA A 69 -27.56 -8.80 -10.72
CA ALA A 69 -28.13 -7.72 -11.52
C ALA A 69 -27.16 -7.20 -12.60
N SER A 70 -25.86 -7.08 -12.29
CA SER A 70 -24.87 -6.49 -13.20
C SER A 70 -23.87 -7.47 -13.78
N GLY A 71 -23.78 -8.69 -13.23
CA GLY A 71 -22.76 -9.67 -13.58
C GLY A 71 -21.33 -9.31 -13.16
N LYS A 72 -21.16 -8.16 -12.45
CA LYS A 72 -19.88 -7.68 -11.97
C LYS A 72 -19.48 -8.35 -10.66
N TYR A 73 -18.19 -8.33 -10.34
CA TYR A 73 -17.58 -8.98 -9.19
C TYR A 73 -17.09 -7.97 -8.16
N ARG A 74 -17.05 -8.40 -6.89
CA ARG A 74 -16.45 -7.67 -5.76
C ARG A 74 -15.83 -8.66 -4.77
N LEU A 75 -15.07 -8.18 -3.79
CA LEU A 75 -14.60 -9.01 -2.67
C LEU A 75 -15.79 -9.54 -1.88
N GLY A 76 -15.72 -10.80 -1.52
CA GLY A 76 -16.72 -11.49 -0.70
C GLY A 76 -16.35 -11.54 0.78
N SER A 77 -17.21 -12.14 1.58
CA SER A 77 -17.07 -12.27 3.04
C SER A 77 -15.81 -13.04 3.47
N GLY A 78 -15.26 -13.93 2.64
CA GLY A 78 -14.01 -14.65 2.91
C GLY A 78 -12.83 -13.71 3.13
N ALA A 79 -12.75 -12.60 2.37
CA ALA A 79 -11.72 -11.58 2.57
C ALA A 79 -11.87 -10.88 3.93
N MET A 80 -13.10 -10.59 4.36
CA MET A 80 -13.37 -9.98 5.68
C MET A 80 -12.97 -10.89 6.84
N VAL A 81 -13.25 -12.20 6.75
CA VAL A 81 -12.86 -13.17 7.78
C VAL A 81 -11.35 -13.25 7.92
N LEU A 82 -10.61 -13.26 6.79
CA LEU A 82 -9.15 -13.27 6.79
C LEU A 82 -8.58 -11.98 7.39
N ALA A 83 -9.10 -10.84 6.99
CA ALA A 83 -8.70 -9.53 7.52
C ALA A 83 -8.93 -9.47 9.04
N ALA A 84 -10.09 -9.92 9.53
CA ALA A 84 -10.40 -9.97 10.95
C ALA A 84 -9.48 -10.92 11.72
N ALA A 85 -9.12 -12.07 11.14
CA ALA A 85 -8.19 -13.02 11.75
C ALA A 85 -6.76 -12.46 11.82
N ALA A 86 -6.31 -11.77 10.78
CA ALA A 86 -5.04 -11.07 10.74
C ALA A 86 -5.01 -9.93 11.78
N ALA A 87 -6.08 -9.16 11.90
CA ALA A 87 -6.22 -8.07 12.85
C ALA A 87 -6.10 -8.54 14.32
N ARG A 88 -6.71 -9.69 14.68
CA ARG A 88 -6.68 -10.23 16.05
C ARG A 88 -5.28 -10.59 16.58
N ARG A 89 -4.30 -10.76 15.72
CA ARG A 89 -2.91 -11.12 16.12
C ARG A 89 -2.05 -9.93 16.56
N HIS A 90 -2.59 -8.70 16.52
CA HIS A 90 -1.79 -7.50 16.71
C HIS A 90 -2.37 -6.60 17.81
N SER A 91 -2.03 -6.87 19.06
CA SER A 91 -2.24 -5.91 20.16
C SER A 91 -1.55 -4.54 19.90
N GLN A 92 -0.53 -4.51 19.06
CA GLN A 92 0.12 -3.28 18.57
C GLN A 92 -0.74 -2.51 17.56
N ARG A 93 -1.65 -3.18 16.83
CA ARG A 93 -2.53 -2.51 15.87
C ARG A 93 -3.54 -1.60 16.54
N ASP A 94 -4.05 -2.00 17.70
CA ASP A 94 -5.00 -1.18 18.46
C ASP A 94 -4.34 0.11 18.95
N LEU A 95 -3.09 0.01 19.47
CA LEU A 95 -2.30 1.18 19.85
C LEU A 95 -2.00 2.10 18.68
N ILE A 96 -1.70 1.54 17.51
CA ILE A 96 -1.46 2.32 16.28
C ILE A 96 -2.74 2.99 15.81
N ALA A 97 -3.86 2.28 15.84
CA ALA A 97 -5.15 2.85 15.44
C ALA A 97 -5.58 4.00 16.36
N GLU A 98 -5.36 3.87 17.68
CA GLU A 98 -5.59 4.96 18.64
C GLU A 98 -4.69 6.16 18.37
N GLU A 99 -3.40 5.93 18.11
CA GLU A 99 -2.45 7.01 17.79
C GLU A 99 -2.78 7.68 16.45
N MET A 100 -3.13 6.91 15.42
CA MET A 100 -3.59 7.46 14.14
C MET A 100 -4.85 8.32 14.32
N ALA A 101 -5.81 7.87 15.14
CA ALA A 101 -7.02 8.63 15.40
C ALA A 101 -6.71 9.95 16.14
N ARG A 102 -5.81 9.89 17.14
CA ARG A 102 -5.35 11.06 17.87
C ARG A 102 -4.65 12.07 16.95
N LEU A 103 -3.73 11.62 16.11
CA LEU A 103 -3.05 12.49 15.13
C LEU A 103 -4.02 13.12 14.13
N ALA A 104 -4.99 12.33 13.64
CA ALA A 104 -6.02 12.86 12.73
C ALA A 104 -6.94 13.88 13.42
N GLU A 105 -7.15 13.76 14.73
CA GLU A 105 -7.91 14.73 15.52
C GLU A 105 -7.11 15.99 15.81
N ASP A 106 -5.82 15.86 16.18
CA ASP A 106 -4.93 16.98 16.51
C ASP A 106 -4.63 17.86 15.29
N PHE A 107 -4.34 17.23 14.15
CA PHE A 107 -3.93 17.92 12.92
C PHE A 107 -5.07 18.14 11.91
N HIS A 108 -6.19 17.46 12.07
CA HIS A 108 -7.35 17.48 11.13
C HIS A 108 -6.98 17.08 9.69
N GLU A 109 -5.89 16.32 9.50
CA GLU A 109 -5.39 15.89 8.20
C GLU A 109 -5.46 14.37 8.03
N LEU A 110 -5.20 13.89 6.82
CA LEU A 110 -5.16 12.45 6.50
C LEU A 110 -3.96 11.81 7.20
N VAL A 111 -4.21 10.76 7.99
CA VAL A 111 -3.17 9.91 8.56
C VAL A 111 -3.18 8.57 7.85
N VAL A 112 -2.02 8.12 7.39
CA VAL A 112 -1.85 6.86 6.64
C VAL A 112 -0.83 5.98 7.34
N LEU A 113 -1.16 4.68 7.45
CA LEU A 113 -0.20 3.63 7.77
C LEU A 113 0.08 2.83 6.49
N ALA A 114 1.35 2.69 6.16
CA ALA A 114 1.78 1.96 4.97
C ALA A 114 2.87 0.94 5.30
N THR A 115 3.00 -0.09 4.46
CA THR A 115 4.07 -1.10 4.51
C THR A 115 4.64 -1.33 3.11
N VAL A 116 5.74 -2.05 3.00
CA VAL A 116 6.27 -2.45 1.69
C VAL A 116 5.63 -3.76 1.26
N GLN A 117 5.05 -3.77 0.06
CA GLN A 117 4.52 -4.96 -0.60
C GLN A 117 4.87 -4.92 -2.08
N ASN A 118 5.35 -6.04 -2.61
CA ASN A 118 5.70 -6.17 -4.03
C ASN A 118 6.63 -5.06 -4.56
N GLY A 119 7.58 -4.57 -3.75
CA GLY A 119 8.53 -3.53 -4.13
C GLY A 119 7.98 -2.10 -4.17
N SER A 120 6.75 -1.87 -3.69
CA SER A 120 6.15 -0.54 -3.52
C SER A 120 5.60 -0.37 -2.10
N GLY A 121 5.42 0.89 -1.68
CA GLY A 121 4.68 1.18 -0.47
C GLY A 121 3.19 0.93 -0.71
N GLN A 122 2.49 0.39 0.28
CA GLN A 122 1.06 0.14 0.22
C GLN A 122 0.36 0.60 1.48
N CYS A 123 -0.67 1.43 1.32
CA CYS A 123 -1.53 1.86 2.43
C CYS A 123 -2.28 0.65 2.98
N VAL A 124 -2.09 0.35 4.26
CA VAL A 124 -2.77 -0.77 4.95
C VAL A 124 -3.83 -0.31 5.93
N ASP A 125 -3.76 0.96 6.35
CA ASP A 125 -4.77 1.59 7.20
C ASP A 125 -4.73 3.11 7.02
N LEU A 126 -5.85 3.80 7.29
CA LEU A 126 -5.90 5.26 7.24
C LEU A 126 -7.02 5.84 8.12
N VAL A 127 -6.79 7.05 8.61
CA VAL A 127 -7.82 7.88 9.23
C VAL A 127 -8.00 9.14 8.39
N ARG A 128 -9.23 9.38 7.92
CA ARG A 128 -9.54 10.48 7.01
C ARG A 128 -9.57 11.83 7.74
N SER A 129 -9.16 12.86 7.04
CA SER A 129 -9.35 14.25 7.46
C SER A 129 -10.85 14.58 7.62
N LYS A 130 -11.16 15.44 8.58
CA LYS A 130 -12.50 16.02 8.77
C LYS A 130 -12.75 17.24 7.88
N HIS A 131 -11.72 17.73 7.18
CA HIS A 131 -11.88 18.88 6.27
C HIS A 131 -12.58 18.47 4.97
N SER A 132 -13.41 19.38 4.44
CA SER A 132 -14.07 19.21 3.13
C SER A 132 -13.07 19.14 1.97
N LEU A 133 -11.95 19.86 2.06
CA LEU A 133 -10.81 19.73 1.16
C LEU A 133 -9.73 18.92 1.87
N SER A 134 -9.48 17.72 1.41
CA SER A 134 -8.50 16.80 2.00
C SER A 134 -7.82 15.96 0.93
N VAL A 135 -6.63 15.46 1.25
CA VAL A 135 -5.94 14.48 0.41
C VAL A 135 -6.76 13.20 0.35
N ALA A 136 -6.97 12.66 -0.84
CA ALA A 136 -7.69 11.41 -1.04
C ALA A 136 -6.73 10.23 -1.00
N ALA A 137 -7.03 9.25 -0.18
CA ALA A 137 -6.35 7.95 -0.17
C ALA A 137 -7.34 6.83 0.16
N ALA A 138 -6.95 5.60 -0.14
CA ALA A 138 -7.70 4.40 0.19
C ALA A 138 -6.75 3.30 0.66
N VAL A 139 -7.23 2.36 1.46
CA VAL A 139 -6.50 1.13 1.77
C VAL A 139 -6.19 0.41 0.45
N GLY A 140 -4.96 -0.09 0.28
CA GLY A 140 -4.49 -0.66 -0.98
C GLY A 140 -3.88 0.36 -1.96
N TYR A 141 -3.99 1.68 -1.71
CA TYR A 141 -3.30 2.68 -2.53
C TYR A 141 -1.79 2.46 -2.48
N SER A 142 -1.15 2.46 -3.65
CA SER A 142 0.29 2.21 -3.79
C SER A 142 1.05 3.53 -3.89
N VAL A 143 2.12 3.66 -3.09
CA VAL A 143 3.06 4.79 -3.11
C VAL A 143 4.44 4.35 -3.58
N PRO A 144 5.09 5.12 -4.46
CA PRO A 144 6.45 4.79 -4.89
C PRO A 144 7.44 4.96 -3.73
N LEU A 145 8.37 4.01 -3.56
CA LEU A 145 9.38 4.08 -2.48
C LEU A 145 10.41 5.20 -2.70
N GLN A 146 10.58 5.66 -3.94
CA GLN A 146 11.55 6.70 -4.29
C GLN A 146 11.00 8.14 -4.16
N ALA A 147 9.71 8.32 -3.86
CA ALA A 147 9.09 9.64 -3.83
C ALA A 147 8.08 9.77 -2.69
N GLY A 148 7.90 11.01 -2.22
CA GLY A 148 7.00 11.33 -1.12
C GLY A 148 7.54 10.91 0.24
N ALA A 149 7.03 11.54 1.30
CA ALA A 149 7.48 11.25 2.66
C ALA A 149 7.24 9.79 3.06
N THR A 150 6.03 9.26 2.81
CA THR A 150 5.67 7.89 3.16
C THR A 150 6.56 6.85 2.49
N GLY A 151 6.78 6.99 1.17
CA GLY A 151 7.62 6.05 0.41
C GLY A 151 9.06 6.04 0.88
N LYS A 152 9.66 7.22 1.05
CA LYS A 152 11.05 7.37 1.53
C LYS A 152 11.23 6.89 2.97
N ALA A 153 10.26 7.14 3.84
CA ALA A 153 10.27 6.61 5.21
C ALA A 153 10.17 5.07 5.22
N LEU A 154 9.32 4.48 4.38
CA LEU A 154 9.26 3.02 4.21
C LEU A 154 10.59 2.44 3.72
N LEU A 155 11.22 3.07 2.73
CA LEU A 155 12.50 2.63 2.19
C LEU A 155 13.59 2.69 3.26
N SER A 156 13.62 3.77 4.07
CA SER A 156 14.61 3.93 5.14
C SER A 156 14.50 2.87 6.24
N ALA A 157 13.30 2.33 6.46
CA ALA A 157 13.05 1.26 7.43
C ALA A 157 13.46 -0.13 6.93
N GLN A 158 13.77 -0.28 5.63
CA GLN A 158 14.17 -1.57 5.07
C GLN A 158 15.63 -1.93 5.44
N PRO A 159 15.98 -3.24 5.44
CA PRO A 159 17.36 -3.68 5.57
C PRO A 159 18.25 -3.13 4.44
N ASP A 160 19.55 -2.94 4.73
CA ASP A 160 20.50 -2.37 3.77
C ASP A 160 20.52 -3.11 2.43
N ALA A 161 20.49 -4.44 2.46
CA ALA A 161 20.45 -5.25 1.25
C ALA A 161 19.23 -4.95 0.35
N PHE A 162 18.07 -4.66 0.94
CA PHE A 162 16.89 -4.26 0.19
C PHE A 162 17.08 -2.87 -0.42
N VAL A 163 17.57 -1.90 0.37
CA VAL A 163 17.83 -0.53 -0.09
C VAL A 163 18.84 -0.52 -1.22
N GLU A 164 19.95 -1.23 -1.08
CA GLU A 164 20.99 -1.34 -2.12
C GLU A 164 20.42 -1.91 -3.43
N GLU A 165 19.64 -2.98 -3.36
CA GLU A 165 19.05 -3.60 -4.54
C GLU A 165 18.02 -2.66 -5.19
N PHE A 166 17.21 -1.98 -4.40
CA PHE A 166 16.26 -0.99 -4.90
C PHE A 166 16.98 0.16 -5.63
N LEU A 167 18.07 0.67 -5.05
CA LEU A 167 18.85 1.77 -5.63
C LEU A 167 19.54 1.38 -6.95
N LYS A 168 19.97 0.13 -7.12
CA LYS A 168 20.55 -0.37 -8.38
C LYS A 168 19.56 -0.29 -9.55
N GLY A 169 18.24 -0.37 -9.29
CA GLY A 169 17.19 -0.24 -10.29
C GLY A 169 16.96 1.20 -10.78
N LEU A 170 17.61 2.21 -10.18
CA LEU A 170 17.41 3.62 -10.50
C LEU A 170 18.57 4.20 -11.30
N PRO A 171 18.34 5.31 -12.07
CA PRO A 171 19.42 6.08 -12.67
C PRO A 171 20.46 6.54 -11.61
N ALA A 172 21.74 6.48 -11.92
CA ALA A 172 22.83 6.68 -10.95
C ALA A 172 22.75 8.00 -10.15
N ALA A 173 22.29 9.10 -10.77
CA ALA A 173 22.12 10.38 -10.08
C ALA A 173 20.98 10.31 -9.05
N GLN A 174 19.86 9.69 -9.42
CA GLN A 174 18.69 9.50 -8.57
C GLN A 174 19.00 8.54 -7.42
N ALA A 175 19.68 7.42 -7.69
CA ALA A 175 20.12 6.46 -6.68
C ALA A 175 20.99 7.12 -5.60
N ARG A 176 21.98 7.93 -6.01
CA ARG A 176 22.84 8.68 -5.06
C ARG A 176 22.06 9.69 -4.23
N ALA A 177 21.12 10.41 -4.84
CA ALA A 177 20.31 11.40 -4.12
C ALA A 177 19.38 10.70 -3.10
N LEU A 178 18.69 9.65 -3.51
CA LEU A 178 17.80 8.88 -2.66
C LEU A 178 18.56 8.16 -1.52
N GLY A 179 19.74 7.60 -1.81
CA GLY A 179 20.58 6.98 -0.79
C GLY A 179 20.94 7.95 0.34
N ARG A 180 21.34 9.18 0.01
CA ARG A 180 21.59 10.22 1.02
C ARG A 180 20.33 10.59 1.83
N GLN A 181 19.17 10.64 1.17
CA GLN A 181 17.91 10.90 1.86
C GLN A 181 17.54 9.76 2.82
N VAL A 182 17.76 8.50 2.42
CA VAL A 182 17.55 7.34 3.29
C VAL A 182 18.41 7.42 4.55
N GLU A 183 19.70 7.71 4.41
CA GLU A 183 20.62 7.88 5.54
C GLU A 183 20.19 9.04 6.45
N GLU A 184 19.79 10.17 5.86
CA GLU A 184 19.29 11.32 6.61
C GLU A 184 18.02 10.99 7.38
N ILE A 185 17.05 10.29 6.77
CA ILE A 185 15.82 9.85 7.44
C ILE A 185 16.15 8.89 8.60
N ARG A 186 17.08 7.97 8.42
CA ARG A 186 17.55 7.07 9.49
C ARG A 186 18.15 7.82 10.67
N ARG A 187 18.89 8.91 10.38
CA ARG A 187 19.54 9.75 11.39
C ARG A 187 18.56 10.62 12.15
N GLN A 188 17.61 11.27 11.48
CA GLN A 188 16.68 12.24 12.09
C GLN A 188 15.36 11.60 12.55
N GLY A 189 15.02 10.40 12.06
CA GLY A 189 13.81 9.66 12.45
C GLY A 189 12.53 10.05 11.72
N PHE A 190 12.57 10.99 10.78
CA PHE A 190 11.40 11.40 10.01
C PHE A 190 11.78 11.84 8.60
N CYS A 191 10.76 11.95 7.74
CA CYS A 191 10.88 12.50 6.39
C CYS A 191 9.72 13.45 6.13
N TRP A 192 9.96 14.50 5.37
CA TRP A 192 8.91 15.34 4.83
C TRP A 192 9.04 15.48 3.32
N SER A 193 7.95 15.78 2.64
CA SER A 193 7.91 16.03 1.20
C SER A 193 6.84 17.04 0.85
N GLU A 194 7.07 17.79 -0.24
CA GLU A 194 6.12 18.76 -0.78
C GLU A 194 5.98 18.54 -2.28
N SER A 195 4.76 18.27 -2.77
CA SER A 195 4.43 18.11 -4.19
C SER A 195 5.26 17.06 -4.95
N GLU A 196 5.80 16.05 -4.24
CA GLU A 196 6.63 15.01 -4.88
C GLU A 196 5.82 13.89 -5.54
N VAL A 197 4.66 13.56 -5.00
CA VAL A 197 3.75 12.54 -5.55
C VAL A 197 2.54 13.22 -6.14
N ASP A 198 1.83 14.00 -5.34
CA ASP A 198 0.65 14.76 -5.75
C ASP A 198 0.94 16.26 -5.64
N GLN A 199 0.62 17.00 -6.70
CA GLN A 199 0.80 18.45 -6.75
C GLN A 199 -0.03 19.12 -5.63
N GLY A 200 0.61 20.01 -4.85
CA GLY A 200 -0.05 20.74 -3.78
C GLY A 200 -0.28 19.93 -2.50
N VAL A 201 0.34 18.77 -2.36
CA VAL A 201 0.29 17.94 -1.15
C VAL A 201 1.63 18.00 -0.42
N THR A 202 1.58 18.27 0.88
CA THR A 202 2.70 18.13 1.82
C THR A 202 2.43 16.95 2.75
N ALA A 203 3.47 16.18 3.03
CA ALA A 203 3.40 15.06 3.95
C ALA A 203 4.63 15.00 4.86
N VAL A 204 4.41 14.57 6.10
CA VAL A 204 5.46 14.17 7.05
C VAL A 204 5.25 12.70 7.37
N ALA A 205 6.33 11.93 7.44
CA ALA A 205 6.28 10.50 7.72
C ALA A 205 7.40 10.07 8.66
N VAL A 206 7.10 9.07 9.49
CA VAL A 206 8.07 8.40 10.36
C VAL A 206 8.16 6.93 10.01
N PRO A 207 9.38 6.34 9.95
CA PRO A 207 9.56 4.91 9.82
C PRO A 207 9.23 4.22 11.14
N LEU A 208 8.57 3.06 11.09
CA LEU A 208 8.18 2.26 12.24
C LEU A 208 8.60 0.81 12.06
N THR A 209 9.16 0.21 13.10
CA THR A 209 9.39 -1.24 13.15
C THR A 209 8.46 -1.84 14.19
N LEU A 210 7.57 -2.73 13.75
CA LEU A 210 6.58 -3.38 14.56
C LEU A 210 6.78 -4.90 14.53
N ARG A 211 6.14 -5.63 15.46
CA ARG A 211 6.10 -7.09 15.37
C ARG A 211 5.36 -7.48 14.10
N GLY A 212 6.09 -7.99 13.12
CA GLY A 212 5.53 -8.43 11.83
C GLY A 212 5.99 -7.61 10.62
N GLY A 213 6.84 -6.59 10.78
CA GLY A 213 7.45 -5.90 9.64
C GLY A 213 7.77 -4.44 9.86
N THR A 214 8.13 -3.81 8.76
CA THR A 214 8.43 -2.38 8.67
C THR A 214 7.25 -1.63 8.10
N TYR A 215 6.97 -0.47 8.68
CA TYR A 215 5.87 0.40 8.31
C TYR A 215 6.36 1.85 8.23
N ALA A 216 5.53 2.72 7.67
CA ALA A 216 5.63 4.15 7.86
C ALA A 216 4.26 4.70 8.24
N MET A 217 4.22 5.63 9.18
CA MET A 217 3.04 6.43 9.47
C MET A 217 3.26 7.83 8.92
N SER A 218 2.27 8.38 8.24
CA SER A 218 2.36 9.72 7.66
C SER A 218 1.11 10.54 7.91
N ILE A 219 1.31 11.86 8.01
CA ILE A 219 0.24 12.87 7.98
C ILE A 219 0.39 13.61 6.66
N SER A 220 -0.72 13.78 5.93
CA SER A 220 -0.72 14.41 4.62
C SER A 220 -1.86 15.42 4.49
N GLY A 221 -1.54 16.61 4.04
CA GLY A 221 -2.50 17.70 3.84
C GLY A 221 -2.11 18.61 2.67
N PRO A 222 -3.00 19.55 2.31
CA PRO A 222 -2.69 20.58 1.31
C PRO A 222 -1.50 21.46 1.74
N THR A 223 -0.65 21.80 0.78
CA THR A 223 0.60 22.56 1.02
C THR A 223 0.36 23.95 1.62
N ASP A 224 -0.78 24.56 1.34
CA ASP A 224 -1.16 25.87 1.90
C ASP A 224 -1.47 25.83 3.41
N ARG A 225 -1.71 24.63 3.98
CA ARG A 225 -1.94 24.39 5.41
C ARG A 225 -0.74 23.85 6.16
N LYS A 226 0.45 23.85 5.56
CA LYS A 226 1.69 23.30 6.16
C LYS A 226 2.16 23.98 7.46
N SER A 227 1.59 25.11 7.85
CA SER A 227 1.86 25.75 9.14
C SER A 227 1.26 25.00 10.34
N VAL A 228 0.58 23.89 10.11
CA VAL A 228 -0.11 23.06 11.13
C VAL A 228 0.65 21.73 11.38
N VAL A 229 1.76 21.50 10.68
CA VAL A 229 2.61 20.30 10.83
C VAL A 229 3.93 20.62 11.51
#